data_094ed73ee6c9d2fe13717dca3067abdf
#
_entry.id   094ed73ee6c9d2fe13717dca3067abdf
#
_cell.length_a   1.000
_cell.length_b   1.000
_cell.length_c   1.000
_cell.angle_alpha   90.00
_cell.angle_beta   90.00
_cell.angle_gamma   90.00
#
_symmetry.space_group_name_H-M   'P 1'
#
loop_
_entity.id
_entity.type
_entity.pdbx_description
1 polymer ?
#
loop_
_entity_poly.entity_id
_entity_poly.type
_entity_poly.pdbx_seq_one_letter_code
_entity_poly.pdbx_strand_id
1 'polypeptide(L)'
;SYENIFDGLKLQPWNSVDGEPFGIPHGRGANLLVYNTEAFADGAPDSWSVMFEAGSAAEGAVSVYDSPIYIADAALYLMAHNPELGITNPYALDQAQFDAAIALLEQQAGLTSQYWALYTDQQASLEDGSVLAGTTWQVIVNLALGNGALIDAVKPVEGATGWSDTWMLGSSAANPNCMKL
;
A
#
# COMPACT_ATOMS: atom_id res chain seq x y z
N SER A 1 8.48 -0.80 -27.72
CA SER A 1 8.27 -2.22 -28.01
C SER A 1 8.11 -3.02 -26.72
N TYR A 2 7.24 -4.01 -26.70
CA TYR A 2 7.03 -4.92 -25.56
C TYR A 2 8.34 -5.60 -25.10
N GLU A 3 9.24 -5.88 -26.04
CA GLU A 3 10.56 -6.48 -25.79
C GLU A 3 11.44 -5.63 -24.85
N ASN A 4 11.25 -4.32 -24.83
CA ASN A 4 12.05 -3.40 -24.01
C ASN A 4 11.53 -3.26 -22.57
N ILE A 5 10.44 -3.96 -22.22
CA ILE A 5 9.91 -3.99 -20.87
C ILE A 5 10.79 -4.93 -20.02
N PHE A 6 11.01 -4.57 -18.76
CA PHE A 6 11.73 -5.43 -17.81
C PHE A 6 11.08 -6.82 -17.71
N ASP A 7 11.87 -7.88 -17.75
CA ASP A 7 11.37 -9.26 -17.74
C ASP A 7 10.47 -9.57 -16.55
N GLY A 8 10.77 -9.04 -15.36
CA GLY A 8 9.96 -9.21 -14.18
C GLY A 8 8.58 -8.55 -14.22
N LEU A 9 8.26 -7.80 -15.26
CA LEU A 9 6.95 -7.19 -15.49
C LEU A 9 6.18 -7.85 -16.63
N LYS A 10 6.86 -8.60 -17.51
CA LYS A 10 6.26 -9.26 -18.67
C LYS A 10 5.62 -10.60 -18.28
N LEU A 11 4.53 -10.95 -18.95
CA LEU A 11 3.89 -12.27 -18.86
C LEU A 11 3.59 -12.73 -17.41
N GLN A 12 3.27 -11.79 -16.55
CA GLN A 12 2.89 -12.09 -15.17
C GLN A 12 1.43 -12.55 -15.10
N PRO A 13 1.03 -13.30 -14.05
CA PRO A 13 -0.35 -13.79 -13.91
C PRO A 13 -1.43 -12.71 -13.98
N TRP A 14 -1.09 -11.47 -13.66
CA TRP A 14 -2.03 -10.34 -13.68
C TRP A 14 -2.10 -9.60 -15.03
N ASN A 15 -1.22 -9.89 -15.98
CA ASN A 15 -1.20 -9.22 -17.27
C ASN A 15 -1.07 -10.18 -18.48
N SER A 16 -1.19 -11.49 -18.25
CA SER A 16 -1.14 -12.51 -19.31
C SER A 16 -2.14 -13.64 -19.04
N VAL A 17 -2.58 -14.28 -20.09
CA VAL A 17 -3.40 -15.50 -20.06
C VAL A 17 -2.79 -16.48 -21.05
N ASP A 18 -2.55 -17.72 -20.61
CA ASP A 18 -1.96 -18.80 -21.42
C ASP A 18 -0.66 -18.39 -22.14
N GLY A 19 0.15 -17.52 -21.51
CA GLY A 19 1.42 -17.03 -22.07
C GLY A 19 1.28 -15.88 -23.05
N GLU A 20 0.06 -15.41 -23.34
CA GLU A 20 -0.20 -14.27 -24.22
C GLU A 20 -0.39 -13.00 -23.40
N PRO A 21 0.28 -11.88 -23.76
CA PRO A 21 0.12 -10.61 -23.03
C PRO A 21 -1.20 -9.93 -23.39
N PHE A 22 -1.99 -9.58 -22.39
CA PHE A 22 -3.22 -8.80 -22.53
C PHE A 22 -3.06 -7.34 -22.13
N GLY A 23 -1.90 -6.96 -21.63
CA GLY A 23 -1.64 -5.59 -21.25
C GLY A 23 -0.16 -5.23 -21.27
N ILE A 24 0.10 -3.94 -21.42
CA ILE A 24 1.44 -3.36 -21.32
C ILE A 24 1.68 -2.93 -19.89
N PRO A 25 2.63 -3.53 -19.14
CA PRO A 25 2.96 -3.10 -17.81
C PRO A 25 3.38 -1.62 -17.81
N HIS A 26 2.75 -0.85 -16.92
CA HIS A 26 3.03 0.58 -16.77
C HIS A 26 3.89 0.87 -15.57
N GLY A 27 3.58 0.24 -14.42
CA GLY A 27 4.29 0.47 -13.19
C GLY A 27 3.98 -0.57 -12.12
N ARG A 28 4.78 -0.52 -11.06
CA ARG A 28 4.55 -1.27 -9.81
C ARG A 28 4.71 -0.32 -8.64
N GLY A 29 3.90 -0.52 -7.63
CA GLY A 29 4.01 0.20 -6.38
C GLY A 29 3.83 -0.74 -5.18
N ALA A 30 4.23 -0.25 -4.03
CA ALA A 30 4.03 -0.91 -2.75
C ALA A 30 3.45 0.08 -1.76
N ASN A 31 2.63 -0.42 -0.84
CA ASN A 31 2.24 0.30 0.35
C ASN A 31 3.40 0.22 1.35
N LEU A 32 3.94 1.36 1.71
CA LEU A 32 5.04 1.50 2.67
C LEU A 32 4.51 2.08 3.97
N LEU A 33 5.22 1.82 5.05
CA LEU A 33 5.05 2.51 6.32
C LEU A 33 5.86 3.79 6.27
N VAL A 34 5.18 4.95 6.28
CA VAL A 34 5.80 6.26 6.48
C VAL A 34 5.76 6.62 7.96
N TYR A 35 6.78 7.33 8.43
CA TYR A 35 6.86 7.79 9.79
C TYR A 35 7.56 9.15 9.88
N ASN A 36 7.20 9.94 10.90
CA ASN A 36 7.86 11.20 11.22
C ASN A 36 9.18 10.90 11.97
N THR A 37 10.31 11.40 11.45
CA THR A 37 11.64 11.09 11.98
C THR A 37 11.92 11.72 13.35
N GLU A 38 11.22 12.79 13.72
CA GLU A 38 11.33 13.39 15.04
C GLU A 38 10.51 12.63 16.09
N ALA A 39 9.32 12.14 15.72
CA ALA A 39 8.49 11.31 16.60
C ALA A 39 9.12 9.95 16.87
N PHE A 40 9.91 9.43 15.93
CA PHE A 40 10.62 8.16 16.03
C PHE A 40 12.15 8.37 16.10
N ALA A 41 12.60 9.37 16.88
CA ALA A 41 14.01 9.74 17.02
C ALA A 41 14.90 8.62 17.58
N ASP A 42 14.34 7.71 18.39
CA ASP A 42 15.06 6.56 18.99
C ASP A 42 15.25 5.40 18.00
N GLY A 43 14.64 5.44 16.84
CA GLY A 43 14.76 4.44 15.78
C GLY A 43 13.54 4.35 14.89
N ALA A 44 13.78 3.99 13.61
CA ALA A 44 12.71 3.77 12.64
C ALA A 44 11.79 2.61 13.08
N PRO A 45 10.47 2.72 12.93
CA PRO A 45 9.58 1.58 13.12
C PRO A 45 9.83 0.55 12.02
N ASP A 46 9.92 -0.71 12.39
CA ASP A 46 10.19 -1.81 11.47
C ASP A 46 9.00 -2.77 11.25
N SER A 47 7.89 -2.51 11.91
CA SER A 47 6.68 -3.34 11.90
C SER A 47 5.42 -2.50 11.69
N TRP A 48 4.43 -3.10 11.04
CA TRP A 48 3.07 -2.54 10.95
C TRP A 48 2.38 -2.42 12.31
N SER A 49 2.94 -3.01 13.38
CA SER A 49 2.37 -2.87 14.75
C SER A 49 2.15 -1.42 15.14
N VAL A 50 2.98 -0.48 14.67
CA VAL A 50 2.81 0.96 14.91
C VAL A 50 1.47 1.49 14.41
N MET A 51 0.87 0.82 13.44
CA MET A 51 -0.41 1.18 12.83
C MET A 51 -1.61 0.50 13.52
N PHE A 52 -1.38 -0.69 14.12
CA PHE A 52 -2.45 -1.56 14.61
C PHE A 52 -2.50 -1.71 16.13
N GLU A 53 -1.43 -1.33 16.83
CA GLU A 53 -1.33 -1.49 18.30
C GLU A 53 -1.30 -0.14 18.99
N ALA A 54 -1.98 -0.07 20.16
CA ALA A 54 -1.93 1.11 21.01
C ALA A 54 -0.56 1.27 21.68
N GLY A 55 -0.22 2.49 22.09
CA GLY A 55 1.02 2.80 22.82
C GLY A 55 2.21 3.14 21.92
N SER A 56 2.03 3.23 20.60
CA SER A 56 3.06 3.72 19.68
C SER A 56 3.25 5.24 19.79
N ALA A 57 4.40 5.76 19.35
CA ALA A 57 4.65 7.19 19.27
C ALA A 57 3.68 7.92 18.30
N ALA A 58 2.99 7.20 17.45
CA ALA A 58 2.02 7.74 16.49
C ALA A 58 0.55 7.57 16.94
N GLU A 59 0.27 7.09 18.16
CA GLU A 59 -1.11 6.90 18.61
C GLU A 59 -1.93 8.19 18.50
N GLY A 60 -3.09 8.10 17.85
CA GLY A 60 -3.96 9.25 17.57
C GLY A 60 -3.47 10.18 16.45
N ALA A 61 -2.38 9.85 15.76
CA ALA A 61 -1.82 10.58 14.62
C ALA A 61 -1.44 9.64 13.46
N VAL A 62 -2.22 8.58 13.27
CA VAL A 62 -2.05 7.59 12.21
C VAL A 62 -2.92 7.97 11.01
N SER A 63 -2.38 7.85 9.80
CA SER A 63 -3.13 8.00 8.54
C SER A 63 -3.23 6.70 7.77
N VAL A 64 -4.39 6.46 7.18
CA VAL A 64 -4.72 5.20 6.51
C VAL A 64 -5.29 5.48 5.13
N TYR A 65 -4.91 4.68 4.14
CA TYR A 65 -5.49 4.75 2.80
C TYR A 65 -6.94 4.28 2.81
N ASP A 66 -7.87 5.17 2.43
CA ASP A 66 -9.31 4.90 2.35
C ASP A 66 -9.65 4.13 1.06
N SER A 67 -9.38 2.83 1.10
CA SER A 67 -9.67 1.92 -0.01
C SER A 67 -9.86 0.50 0.50
N PRO A 68 -10.77 -0.29 -0.11
CA PRO A 68 -10.96 -1.70 0.23
C PRO A 68 -9.68 -2.56 0.12
N ILE A 69 -8.71 -2.14 -0.69
CA ILE A 69 -7.41 -2.84 -0.80
C ILE A 69 -6.65 -2.83 0.52
N TYR A 70 -6.92 -1.87 1.42
CA TYR A 70 -6.30 -1.80 2.73
C TYR A 70 -6.66 -2.98 3.65
N ILE A 71 -7.74 -3.72 3.35
CA ILE A 71 -8.05 -4.99 4.01
C ILE A 71 -6.91 -5.99 3.84
N ALA A 72 -6.21 -5.96 2.69
CA ALA A 72 -5.06 -6.82 2.45
C ALA A 72 -3.85 -6.43 3.33
N ASP A 73 -3.68 -5.16 3.69
CA ASP A 73 -2.63 -4.73 4.63
C ASP A 73 -2.91 -5.26 6.04
N ALA A 74 -4.16 -5.18 6.50
CA ALA A 74 -4.57 -5.80 7.77
C ALA A 74 -4.38 -7.33 7.76
N ALA A 75 -4.75 -7.98 6.66
CA ALA A 75 -4.54 -9.43 6.50
C ALA A 75 -3.06 -9.81 6.47
N LEU A 76 -2.20 -9.00 5.87
CA LEU A 76 -0.74 -9.20 5.87
C LEU A 76 -0.18 -9.13 7.29
N TYR A 77 -0.63 -8.15 8.08
CA TYR A 77 -0.28 -8.05 9.50
C TYR A 77 -0.72 -9.29 10.28
N LEU A 78 -1.99 -9.69 10.14
CA LEU A 78 -2.52 -10.90 10.79
C LEU A 78 -1.80 -12.18 10.36
N MET A 79 -1.36 -12.28 9.11
CA MET A 79 -0.58 -13.42 8.62
C MET A 79 0.71 -13.64 9.41
N ALA A 80 1.32 -12.58 9.90
CA ALA A 80 2.54 -12.63 10.69
C ALA A 80 2.27 -12.80 12.20
N HIS A 81 1.23 -12.15 12.72
CA HIS A 81 0.98 -12.05 14.17
C HIS A 81 -0.07 -13.02 14.69
N ASN A 82 -0.95 -13.55 13.81
CA ASN A 82 -2.00 -14.52 14.14
C ASN A 82 -1.93 -15.74 13.20
N PRO A 83 -0.85 -16.54 13.26
CA PRO A 83 -0.63 -17.67 12.33
C PRO A 83 -1.72 -18.75 12.40
N GLU A 84 -2.49 -18.83 13.50
CA GLU A 84 -3.63 -19.71 13.66
C GLU A 84 -4.78 -19.44 12.68
N LEU A 85 -4.84 -18.23 12.10
CA LEU A 85 -5.81 -17.91 11.05
C LEU A 85 -5.48 -18.59 9.71
N GLY A 86 -4.26 -19.12 9.54
CA GLY A 86 -3.85 -19.85 8.35
C GLY A 86 -3.86 -19.00 7.07
N ILE A 87 -3.74 -17.69 7.16
CA ILE A 87 -3.67 -16.77 6.00
C ILE A 87 -2.39 -17.08 5.23
N THR A 88 -2.51 -17.46 3.96
CA THR A 88 -1.36 -17.70 3.06
C THR A 88 -1.27 -16.69 1.93
N ASN A 89 -2.37 -15.98 1.65
CA ASN A 89 -2.44 -14.94 0.65
C ASN A 89 -3.38 -13.81 1.14
N PRO A 90 -2.85 -12.61 1.43
CA PRO A 90 -3.65 -11.50 1.94
C PRO A 90 -4.70 -10.97 0.94
N TYR A 91 -4.59 -11.35 -0.34
CA TYR A 91 -5.54 -10.99 -1.38
C TYR A 91 -6.63 -12.03 -1.64
N ALA A 92 -6.60 -13.17 -0.94
CA ALA A 92 -7.55 -14.29 -1.15
C ALA A 92 -7.94 -14.88 0.21
N LEU A 93 -8.77 -14.15 0.95
CA LEU A 93 -9.23 -14.49 2.28
C LEU A 93 -10.51 -15.34 2.23
N ASP A 94 -10.62 -16.30 3.11
CA ASP A 94 -11.92 -16.88 3.43
C ASP A 94 -12.73 -15.95 4.36
N GLN A 95 -13.97 -16.32 4.67
CA GLN A 95 -14.87 -15.48 5.47
C GLN A 95 -14.30 -15.21 6.88
N ALA A 96 -13.73 -16.21 7.54
CA ALA A 96 -13.20 -16.04 8.91
C ALA A 96 -11.95 -15.14 8.93
N GLN A 97 -11.08 -15.29 7.93
CA GLN A 97 -9.90 -14.45 7.74
C GLN A 97 -10.29 -13.00 7.42
N PHE A 98 -11.31 -12.83 6.56
CA PHE A 98 -11.85 -11.50 6.23
C PHE A 98 -12.46 -10.84 7.46
N ASP A 99 -13.27 -11.54 8.23
CA ASP A 99 -13.89 -11.00 9.45
C ASP A 99 -12.84 -10.62 10.49
N ALA A 100 -11.75 -11.38 10.61
CA ALA A 100 -10.62 -11.04 11.47
C ALA A 100 -9.89 -9.76 11.01
N ALA A 101 -9.70 -9.59 9.69
CA ALA A 101 -9.10 -8.39 9.14
C ALA A 101 -9.98 -7.15 9.40
N ILE A 102 -11.30 -7.28 9.21
CA ILE A 102 -12.24 -6.19 9.52
C ILE A 102 -12.21 -5.84 11.01
N ALA A 103 -12.23 -6.83 11.91
CA ALA A 103 -12.15 -6.59 13.35
C ALA A 103 -10.87 -5.84 13.75
N LEU A 104 -9.73 -6.16 13.13
CA LEU A 104 -8.47 -5.43 13.33
C LEU A 104 -8.58 -3.97 12.86
N LEU A 105 -9.18 -3.73 11.69
CA LEU A 105 -9.40 -2.38 11.16
C LEU A 105 -10.37 -1.55 12.02
N GLU A 106 -11.40 -2.17 12.59
CA GLU A 106 -12.31 -1.52 13.55
C GLU A 106 -11.57 -1.08 14.82
N GLN A 107 -10.64 -1.89 15.31
CA GLN A 107 -9.76 -1.50 16.43
C GLN A 107 -8.83 -0.37 16.05
N GLN A 108 -8.21 -0.43 14.87
CA GLN A 108 -7.32 0.61 14.34
C GLN A 108 -8.04 1.96 14.20
N ALA A 109 -9.35 1.97 13.92
CA ALA A 109 -10.11 3.22 13.78
C ALA A 109 -9.97 4.13 15.01
N GLY A 110 -9.78 3.57 16.21
CA GLY A 110 -9.52 4.31 17.44
C GLY A 110 -8.13 4.98 17.50
N LEU A 111 -7.18 4.54 16.68
CA LEU A 111 -5.81 5.06 16.58
C LEU A 111 -5.65 6.02 15.42
N THR A 112 -6.58 6.01 14.47
CA THR A 112 -6.52 6.71 13.18
C THR A 112 -7.02 8.14 13.32
N SER A 113 -6.22 9.12 12.91
CA SER A 113 -6.62 10.53 12.82
C SER A 113 -7.12 10.92 11.44
N GLN A 114 -6.69 10.21 10.39
CA GLN A 114 -7.01 10.56 9.02
C GLN A 114 -7.18 9.33 8.13
N TYR A 115 -8.24 9.35 7.33
CA TYR A 115 -8.38 8.47 6.15
C TYR A 115 -8.16 9.31 4.89
N TRP A 116 -7.22 8.91 4.04
CA TRP A 116 -6.89 9.64 2.82
C TRP A 116 -7.26 8.85 1.56
N ALA A 117 -7.88 9.51 0.60
CA ALA A 117 -8.19 8.97 -0.71
C ALA A 117 -7.36 9.63 -1.82
N LEU A 118 -7.01 10.89 -1.66
CA LEU A 118 -6.16 11.62 -2.58
C LEU A 118 -4.72 11.66 -2.06
N TYR A 119 -3.75 11.38 -2.92
CA TYR A 119 -2.35 11.42 -2.55
C TYR A 119 -1.89 12.79 -2.03
N THR A 120 -2.54 13.88 -2.51
CA THR A 120 -2.29 15.25 -2.07
C THR A 120 -2.67 15.49 -0.61
N ASP A 121 -3.72 14.83 -0.11
CA ASP A 121 -4.14 14.96 1.28
C ASP A 121 -3.12 14.29 2.20
N GLN A 122 -2.68 13.09 1.84
CA GLN A 122 -1.61 12.40 2.57
C GLN A 122 -0.30 13.20 2.53
N GLN A 123 0.08 13.72 1.37
CA GLN A 123 1.27 14.56 1.24
C GLN A 123 1.21 15.78 2.17
N ALA A 124 0.09 16.51 2.17
CA ALA A 124 -0.08 17.70 3.00
C ALA A 124 0.05 17.37 4.50
N SER A 125 -0.57 16.29 4.95
CA SER A 125 -0.53 15.88 6.36
C SER A 125 0.84 15.41 6.82
N LEU A 126 1.64 14.85 5.91
CA LEU A 126 3.04 14.51 6.18
C LEU A 126 3.93 15.76 6.24
N GLU A 127 3.64 16.76 5.41
CA GLU A 127 4.40 18.01 5.35
C GLU A 127 4.11 18.91 6.57
N ASP A 128 2.87 18.97 7.04
CA ASP A 128 2.49 19.79 8.21
C ASP A 128 2.71 19.08 9.55
N GLY A 129 3.06 17.78 9.53
CA GLY A 129 3.33 16.98 10.73
C GLY A 129 2.09 16.58 11.52
N SER A 130 0.88 16.72 10.98
CA SER A 130 -0.36 16.28 11.63
C SER A 130 -0.50 14.75 11.67
N VAL A 131 0.26 14.05 10.84
CA VAL A 131 0.38 12.59 10.79
C VAL A 131 1.79 12.18 11.18
N LEU A 132 1.91 11.24 12.12
CA LEU A 132 3.19 10.74 12.62
C LEU A 132 3.56 9.37 12.10
N ALA A 133 2.59 8.56 11.70
CA ALA A 133 2.80 7.32 10.95
C ALA A 133 1.62 7.04 10.01
N GLY A 134 1.86 6.29 8.93
CA GLY A 134 0.77 6.01 8.01
C GLY A 134 1.15 5.08 6.87
N THR A 135 0.13 4.66 6.13
CA THR A 135 0.33 4.02 4.83
C THR A 135 0.67 5.07 3.79
N THR A 136 1.57 4.77 2.90
CA THR A 136 1.99 5.70 1.85
C THR A 136 2.49 4.98 0.60
N TRP A 137 2.66 5.74 -0.47
CA TRP A 137 3.34 5.31 -1.70
C TRP A 137 4.66 6.04 -1.85
N GLN A 138 5.65 5.39 -2.47
CA GLN A 138 6.98 5.99 -2.65
C GLN A 138 6.93 7.37 -3.32
N VAL A 139 5.99 7.59 -4.23
CA VAL A 139 5.84 8.90 -4.90
C VAL A 139 5.45 10.00 -3.91
N ILE A 140 4.57 9.70 -2.95
CA ILE A 140 4.15 10.66 -1.90
C ILE A 140 5.35 11.00 -1.00
N VAL A 141 6.11 9.98 -0.61
CA VAL A 141 7.35 10.16 0.19
C VAL A 141 8.32 11.09 -0.53
N ASN A 142 8.57 10.83 -1.82
CA ASN A 142 9.51 11.64 -2.60
C ASN A 142 9.05 13.10 -2.73
N LEU A 143 7.75 13.34 -2.92
CA LEU A 143 7.19 14.70 -3.00
C LEU A 143 7.28 15.42 -1.66
N ALA A 144 6.87 14.79 -0.56
CA ALA A 144 6.91 15.39 0.76
C ALA A 144 8.36 15.68 1.22
N LEU A 145 9.31 14.75 0.99
CA LEU A 145 10.74 14.98 1.23
C LEU A 145 11.29 16.15 0.39
N GLY A 146 10.87 16.25 -0.89
CA GLY A 146 11.23 17.35 -1.77
C GLY A 146 10.75 18.72 -1.24
N ASN A 147 9.68 18.74 -0.47
CA ASN A 147 9.13 19.93 0.19
C ASN A 147 9.67 20.13 1.63
N GLY A 148 10.59 19.27 2.08
CA GLY A 148 11.27 19.43 3.38
C GLY A 148 10.56 18.77 4.56
N ALA A 149 9.61 17.84 4.31
CA ALA A 149 8.97 17.08 5.38
C ALA A 149 9.99 16.23 6.16
N LEU A 150 9.82 16.15 7.48
CA LEU A 150 10.68 15.36 8.38
C LEU A 150 10.16 13.94 8.50
N ILE A 151 10.21 13.20 7.40
CA ILE A 151 9.69 11.84 7.29
C ILE A 151 10.72 10.88 6.69
N ASP A 152 10.50 9.60 6.87
CA ASP A 152 11.11 8.53 6.09
C ASP A 152 10.10 7.39 5.91
N ALA A 153 10.41 6.42 5.06
CA ALA A 153 9.52 5.29 4.82
C ALA A 153 10.28 3.98 4.73
N VAL A 154 9.66 2.94 5.26
CA VAL A 154 10.24 1.59 5.31
C VAL A 154 9.26 0.56 4.77
N LYS A 155 9.81 -0.56 4.32
CA LYS A 155 9.04 -1.80 4.15
C LYS A 155 9.13 -2.58 5.46
N PRO A 156 8.00 -2.77 6.19
CA PRO A 156 8.00 -3.51 7.44
C PRO A 156 8.42 -4.97 7.31
N VAL A 157 8.77 -5.58 8.43
CA VAL A 157 9.23 -6.98 8.50
C VAL A 157 8.17 -7.97 8.04
N GLU A 158 6.89 -7.67 8.25
CA GLU A 158 5.76 -8.48 7.76
C GLU A 158 5.63 -8.44 6.24
N GLY A 159 6.30 -7.49 5.60
CA GLY A 159 6.20 -7.25 4.17
C GLY A 159 5.38 -6.01 3.82
N ALA A 160 5.03 -5.90 2.55
CA ALA A 160 4.19 -4.83 2.02
C ALA A 160 3.26 -5.38 0.96
N THR A 161 2.01 -4.92 0.96
CA THR A 161 1.11 -5.12 -0.15
C THR A 161 1.54 -4.26 -1.34
N GLY A 162 1.03 -4.54 -2.52
CA GLY A 162 1.41 -3.78 -3.69
C GLY A 162 0.48 -4.00 -4.86
N TRP A 163 0.73 -3.27 -5.93
CA TRP A 163 -0.03 -3.34 -7.17
C TRP A 163 0.89 -3.33 -8.39
N SER A 164 0.31 -3.68 -9.53
CA SER A 164 0.97 -3.59 -10.83
C SER A 164 -0.03 -3.06 -11.85
N ASP A 165 0.22 -1.86 -12.34
CA ASP A 165 -0.64 -1.20 -13.31
C ASP A 165 -0.33 -1.68 -14.72
N THR A 166 -1.39 -1.82 -15.52
CA THR A 166 -1.29 -2.33 -16.88
C THR A 166 -2.19 -1.53 -17.81
N TRP A 167 -1.63 -1.03 -18.90
CA TRP A 167 -2.41 -0.47 -20.00
C TRP A 167 -3.04 -1.58 -20.81
N MET A 168 -4.35 -1.55 -20.94
CA MET A 168 -5.12 -2.54 -21.69
C MET A 168 -5.98 -1.86 -22.75
N LEU A 169 -6.13 -2.54 -23.90
CA LEU A 169 -7.03 -2.11 -24.96
C LEU A 169 -8.36 -2.85 -24.82
N GLY A 170 -9.44 -2.09 -24.62
CA GLY A 170 -10.79 -2.67 -24.58
C GLY A 170 -11.15 -3.33 -25.90
N SER A 171 -11.77 -4.51 -25.86
CA SER A 171 -12.18 -5.26 -27.07
C SER A 171 -13.15 -4.49 -27.97
N SER A 172 -13.89 -3.54 -27.42
CA SER A 172 -14.85 -2.67 -28.14
C SER A 172 -14.34 -1.26 -28.35
N ALA A 173 -13.02 -1.03 -28.25
CA ALA A 173 -12.45 0.32 -28.44
C ALA A 173 -12.76 0.85 -29.85
N ALA A 174 -13.31 2.06 -29.91
CA ALA A 174 -13.67 2.70 -31.19
C ALA A 174 -12.44 3.04 -32.06
N ASN A 175 -11.30 3.32 -31.43
CA ASN A 175 -10.06 3.72 -32.08
C ASN A 175 -8.86 2.87 -31.62
N PRO A 176 -8.85 1.55 -31.87
CA PRO A 176 -7.83 0.66 -31.34
C PRO A 176 -6.41 0.98 -31.85
N ASN A 177 -6.28 1.56 -33.04
CA ASN A 177 -4.98 1.88 -33.62
C ASN A 177 -4.31 3.07 -32.92
N CYS A 178 -5.09 4.04 -32.41
CA CYS A 178 -4.55 5.16 -31.64
C CYS A 178 -3.95 4.72 -30.30
N MET A 179 -4.42 3.59 -29.77
CA MET A 179 -3.92 3.02 -28.51
C MET A 179 -2.62 2.23 -28.70
N LYS A 180 -2.23 1.92 -29.95
CA LYS A 180 -1.04 1.12 -30.26
C LYS A 180 0.15 1.97 -30.73
N LEU A 181 -0.06 3.28 -30.91
CA LEU A 181 0.97 4.24 -31.31
C LEU A 181 1.72 4.82 -30.13
#